data_0caff66f38c914aa791a9f6057d1cee2
#
_entry.id   0caff66f38c914aa791a9f6057d1cee2
#
_cell.length_a   1.000
_cell.length_b   1.000
_cell.length_c   1.000
_cell.angle_alpha   90.00
_cell.angle_beta   90.00
_cell.angle_gamma   90.00
#
_symmetry.space_group_name_H-M   'P 1'
#
loop_
_entity.id
_entity.type
_entity.pdbx_description
1 polymer ?
#
loop_
_entity_poly.entity_id
_entity_poly.type
_entity_poly.pdbx_seq_one_letter_code
_entity_poly.pdbx_strand_id
1 'polypeptide(L)'
;MLITGESGAGKTENTKKVITYFAILGAVESKKKDGDPPEEKKANLEDRIVNTNPILESYGNAKTIRNDNSSRFGKFIRIYFNQMGKLAGGFIDVYLLEKSRVTYQQPNERGYHIFFQLVEEGPVPGLQEMIRMSTDPYDYFFMSQGKVKVDSIDDQEELEFTDQAFDTLGFSETEKFDAFKTTALIMHLGEMTFKQKGREESCEMDDPLPGQKSCELCGIENWQLFYGNFIRPKIKVGTEWVYKGQNADNCLNAIAALARSMYNRLFMWLVDLCNRTLIDPTMKKVNFIGVLDIAGFEIFEFNTFEQICINFCNEKLQQFFNHHMFVLEQEEYVREGIEWEMVDFGMDLEATIQLMEKPMGLLAILEEETLFPKSTDKSFEDKLKENLLGKSPVFLKKQPGSKDKSAHFAIAHYAGIVNYNLSDWLTKNIDRLNDTVVDQLKKADNALVVYLFRDHPGQPEEEAKKEKGKKGKDAGAKQFKTVSSAFRAQLESLLATLNATDPHFIRCLVPNNHKTPGLLDSALVMHQLTCNGVLEGIRICRRGFPNRTVYLEFKHRFVIIKPKEVHACGTDLKAATKVILESIEDANDRWRLGH
;
A
#
# COMPACT_ATOMS: atom_id res chain seq x y z
N MET A 1 15.88 -1.30 -0.51
CA MET A 1 15.83 -0.96 0.94
C MET A 1 14.43 -1.18 1.46
N LEU A 2 14.29 -2.00 2.49
CA LEU A 2 12.99 -2.31 3.14
C LEU A 2 12.93 -1.57 4.47
N ILE A 3 12.04 -0.60 4.58
CA ILE A 3 11.86 0.22 5.77
C ILE A 3 10.62 -0.30 6.51
N THR A 4 10.82 -0.98 7.62
CA THR A 4 9.76 -1.66 8.39
C THR A 4 9.74 -1.19 9.84
N GLY A 5 8.64 -1.43 10.53
CA GLY A 5 8.39 -1.03 11.92
C GLY A 5 6.91 -0.84 12.18
N GLU A 6 6.52 -0.63 13.42
CA GLU A 6 5.13 -0.39 13.79
C GLU A 6 4.57 0.93 13.22
N SER A 7 3.26 1.11 13.25
CA SER A 7 2.61 2.36 12.87
C SER A 7 3.11 3.51 13.76
N GLY A 8 3.50 4.64 13.18
CA GLY A 8 4.06 5.78 13.90
C GLY A 8 5.57 5.72 14.22
N ALA A 9 6.28 4.66 13.78
CA ALA A 9 7.72 4.52 14.03
C ALA A 9 8.62 5.37 13.10
N GLY A 10 8.05 6.25 12.27
CA GLY A 10 8.81 7.14 11.39
C GLY A 10 9.28 6.51 10.08
N LYS A 11 8.67 5.41 9.61
CA LYS A 11 9.03 4.75 8.34
C LYS A 11 9.00 5.72 7.15
N THR A 12 7.89 6.40 6.95
CA THR A 12 7.69 7.36 5.85
C THR A 12 8.68 8.52 5.92
N GLU A 13 8.97 9.04 7.11
CA GLU A 13 9.98 10.09 7.29
C GLU A 13 11.39 9.62 6.95
N ASN A 14 11.76 8.40 7.33
CA ASN A 14 13.03 7.81 6.91
C ASN A 14 13.06 7.55 5.40
N THR A 15 11.95 7.12 4.80
CA THR A 15 11.83 6.96 3.35
C THR A 15 12.08 8.28 2.62
N LYS A 16 11.46 9.39 3.07
CA LYS A 16 11.70 10.73 2.50
C LYS A 16 13.18 11.11 2.55
N LYS A 17 13.84 10.93 3.71
CA LYS A 17 15.27 11.23 3.89
C LYS A 17 16.17 10.39 2.98
N VAL A 18 15.88 9.09 2.84
CA VAL A 18 16.63 8.18 1.96
C VAL A 18 16.48 8.60 0.49
N ILE A 19 15.27 8.91 0.06
CA ILE A 19 14.99 9.37 -1.32
C ILE A 19 15.72 10.67 -1.59
N THR A 20 15.61 11.66 -0.71
CA THR A 20 16.29 12.95 -0.83
C THR A 20 17.81 12.76 -0.89
N TYR A 21 18.37 11.88 -0.07
CA TYR A 21 19.82 11.58 -0.10
C TYR A 21 20.26 11.02 -1.46
N PHE A 22 19.55 10.03 -2.00
CA PHE A 22 19.88 9.47 -3.32
C PHE A 22 19.64 10.45 -4.47
N ALA A 23 18.61 11.28 -4.37
CA ALA A 23 18.35 12.33 -5.33
C ALA A 23 19.53 13.33 -5.38
N ILE A 24 20.00 13.82 -4.22
CA ILE A 24 21.15 14.74 -4.12
C ILE A 24 22.43 14.09 -4.65
N LEU A 25 22.72 12.83 -4.27
CA LEU A 25 23.93 12.14 -4.75
C LEU A 25 23.90 11.88 -6.26
N GLY A 26 22.74 11.61 -6.81
CA GLY A 26 22.54 11.37 -8.24
C GLY A 26 22.41 12.64 -9.06
N ALA A 27 22.31 13.81 -8.43
CA ALA A 27 22.17 15.09 -9.11
C ALA A 27 23.35 15.33 -10.05
N VAL A 28 23.03 15.68 -11.27
CA VAL A 28 24.03 16.10 -12.23
C VAL A 28 24.43 17.53 -11.87
N GLU A 29 25.66 17.77 -11.42
CA GLU A 29 26.22 19.12 -11.46
C GLU A 29 26.18 19.60 -12.92
N SER A 30 25.10 20.28 -13.29
CA SER A 30 25.04 21.04 -14.53
C SER A 30 26.02 22.21 -14.36
N LYS A 31 27.25 22.04 -14.83
CA LYS A 31 28.15 23.21 -15.07
C LYS A 31 27.40 24.06 -16.09
N LYS A 32 26.72 25.11 -15.61
CA LYS A 32 26.23 26.18 -16.47
C LYS A 32 27.44 26.71 -17.23
N LYS A 33 27.41 26.60 -18.55
CA LYS A 33 28.32 27.40 -19.39
C LYS A 33 27.82 28.84 -19.27
N ASP A 34 28.69 29.73 -18.87
CA ASP A 34 28.42 31.18 -18.91
C ASP A 34 27.95 31.55 -20.32
N GLY A 35 26.68 31.94 -20.45
CA GLY A 35 26.11 32.39 -21.72
C GLY A 35 24.79 31.75 -22.18
N ASP A 36 24.28 30.72 -21.49
CA ASP A 36 22.97 30.18 -21.84
C ASP A 36 21.84 31.10 -21.34
N PRO A 37 20.79 31.33 -22.17
CA PRO A 37 19.62 32.11 -21.76
C PRO A 37 18.92 31.46 -20.56
N PRO A 38 18.23 32.22 -19.71
CA PRO A 38 17.48 31.68 -18.60
C PRO A 38 16.36 30.78 -19.14
N GLU A 39 16.60 29.48 -19.17
CA GLU A 39 15.51 28.51 -19.35
C GLU A 39 14.50 28.69 -18.20
N GLU A 40 13.22 28.69 -18.54
CA GLU A 40 12.14 28.55 -17.56
C GLU A 40 12.53 27.41 -16.63
N LYS A 41 12.55 27.69 -15.33
CA LYS A 41 12.94 26.72 -14.28
C LYS A 41 11.94 25.58 -14.25
N LYS A 42 12.04 24.63 -15.17
CA LYS A 42 11.40 23.33 -15.00
C LYS A 42 12.03 22.68 -13.77
N ALA A 43 11.20 22.28 -12.82
CA ALA A 43 11.64 21.55 -11.64
C ALA A 43 12.54 20.38 -12.08
N ASN A 44 13.71 20.27 -11.46
CA ASN A 44 14.63 19.17 -11.76
C ASN A 44 14.01 17.82 -11.35
N LEU A 45 14.61 16.71 -11.76
CA LEU A 45 14.08 15.39 -11.48
C LEU A 45 14.03 15.08 -9.97
N GLU A 46 15.00 15.59 -9.22
CA GLU A 46 15.10 15.49 -7.77
C GLU A 46 13.90 16.14 -7.09
N ASP A 47 13.60 17.38 -7.46
CA ASP A 47 12.46 18.12 -6.93
C ASP A 47 11.15 17.42 -7.27
N ARG A 48 11.02 16.88 -8.48
CA ARG A 48 9.82 16.12 -8.87
C ARG A 48 9.62 14.87 -8.04
N ILE A 49 10.67 14.09 -7.76
CA ILE A 49 10.56 12.89 -6.91
C ILE A 49 10.07 13.26 -5.51
N VAL A 50 10.59 14.34 -4.92
CA VAL A 50 10.19 14.80 -3.60
C VAL A 50 8.74 15.32 -3.61
N ASN A 51 8.36 16.09 -4.63
CA ASN A 51 7.03 16.69 -4.76
C ASN A 51 5.91 15.69 -5.13
N THR A 52 6.22 14.41 -5.37
CA THR A 52 5.17 13.38 -5.42
C THR A 52 4.54 13.11 -4.05
N ASN A 53 5.27 13.37 -2.95
CA ASN A 53 4.82 13.02 -1.60
C ASN A 53 3.56 13.79 -1.17
N PRO A 54 3.43 15.13 -1.30
CA PRO A 54 2.21 15.84 -0.90
C PRO A 54 0.96 15.26 -1.58
N ILE A 55 1.00 14.97 -2.88
CA ILE A 55 -0.14 14.37 -3.61
C ILE A 55 -0.46 12.97 -3.08
N LEU A 56 0.56 12.12 -2.93
CA LEU A 56 0.36 10.75 -2.44
C LEU A 56 -0.08 10.72 -0.97
N GLU A 57 0.33 11.67 -0.15
CA GLU A 57 -0.09 11.77 1.24
C GLU A 57 -1.50 12.33 1.37
N SER A 58 -1.86 13.36 0.64
CA SER A 58 -3.22 13.91 0.67
C SER A 58 -4.28 12.86 0.26
N TYR A 59 -3.99 12.06 -0.76
CA TYR A 59 -4.91 11.03 -1.27
C TYR A 59 -4.71 9.63 -0.66
N GLY A 60 -3.61 9.36 0.01
CA GLY A 60 -3.29 8.01 0.50
C GLY A 60 -3.05 7.91 2.00
N ASN A 61 -2.92 9.04 2.73
CA ASN A 61 -2.74 9.04 4.17
C ASN A 61 -4.00 9.48 4.90
N ALA A 62 -4.12 9.05 6.13
CA ALA A 62 -5.24 9.39 7.01
C ALA A 62 -4.81 9.33 8.48
N LYS A 63 -5.58 10.00 9.34
CA LYS A 63 -5.44 9.84 10.78
C LYS A 63 -5.96 8.48 11.22
N THR A 64 -5.11 7.76 11.97
CA THR A 64 -5.46 6.55 12.73
C THR A 64 -5.35 6.82 14.23
N ILE A 65 -5.80 5.87 15.04
CA ILE A 65 -5.67 5.97 16.53
C ILE A 65 -4.20 6.17 16.94
N ARG A 66 -3.25 5.59 16.22
CA ARG A 66 -1.81 5.64 16.57
C ARG A 66 -1.03 6.75 15.91
N ASN A 67 -1.45 7.20 14.74
CA ASN A 67 -0.69 8.17 13.93
C ASN A 67 -1.63 9.10 13.18
N ASP A 68 -1.40 10.40 13.30
CA ASP A 68 -2.24 11.41 12.67
C ASP A 68 -2.00 11.49 11.15
N ASN A 69 -0.83 11.08 10.65
CA ASN A 69 -0.51 10.99 9.22
C ASN A 69 -0.02 9.58 8.87
N SER A 70 -0.91 8.61 8.89
CA SER A 70 -0.62 7.21 8.60
C SER A 70 -0.83 6.91 7.12
N SER A 71 0.17 6.37 6.44
CA SER A 71 0.03 5.87 5.07
C SER A 71 -0.90 4.65 5.04
N ARG A 72 -2.01 4.77 4.32
CA ARG A 72 -3.01 3.70 4.16
C ARG A 72 -2.82 2.93 2.86
N PHE A 73 -1.61 2.96 2.31
CA PHE A 73 -1.15 2.21 1.15
C PHE A 73 0.34 1.90 1.31
N GLY A 74 0.81 0.90 0.60
CA GLY A 74 2.23 0.63 0.45
C GLY A 74 2.78 1.29 -0.80
N LYS A 75 4.00 1.78 -0.77
CA LYS A 75 4.70 2.30 -1.95
C LYS A 75 6.08 1.70 -2.08
N PHE A 76 6.45 1.37 -3.32
CA PHE A 76 7.78 0.95 -3.70
C PHE A 76 8.32 1.93 -4.74
N ILE A 77 9.29 2.72 -4.34
CA ILE A 77 9.87 3.78 -5.17
C ILE A 77 11.18 3.27 -5.74
N ARG A 78 11.28 3.19 -7.08
CA ARG A 78 12.51 2.87 -7.79
C ARG A 78 13.16 4.15 -8.27
N ILE A 79 14.38 4.38 -7.84
CA ILE A 79 15.23 5.48 -8.29
C ILE A 79 16.23 4.90 -9.27
N TYR A 80 16.15 5.30 -10.54
CA TYR A 80 16.98 4.78 -11.61
C TYR A 80 18.24 5.60 -11.79
N PHE A 81 19.34 4.91 -12.07
CA PHE A 81 20.64 5.50 -12.33
C PHE A 81 21.16 5.06 -13.69
N ASN A 82 21.95 5.93 -14.35
CA ASN A 82 22.68 5.60 -15.58
C ASN A 82 24.02 4.91 -15.25
N GLN A 83 24.81 4.59 -16.29
CA GLN A 83 26.12 3.94 -16.14
C GLN A 83 27.13 4.76 -15.32
N MET A 84 26.97 6.07 -15.24
CA MET A 84 27.85 6.98 -14.49
C MET A 84 27.36 7.21 -13.05
N GLY A 85 26.33 6.49 -12.60
CA GLY A 85 25.73 6.68 -11.28
C GLY A 85 24.89 7.95 -11.14
N LYS A 86 24.51 8.61 -12.24
CA LYS A 86 23.68 9.81 -12.22
C LYS A 86 22.20 9.43 -12.27
N LEU A 87 21.36 10.24 -11.62
CA LEU A 87 19.91 10.05 -11.59
C LEU A 87 19.33 10.09 -13.01
N ALA A 88 18.56 9.07 -13.36
CA ALA A 88 18.01 8.86 -14.70
C ALA A 88 16.47 8.72 -14.72
N GLY A 89 15.81 8.78 -13.58
CA GLY A 89 14.37 8.70 -13.46
C GLY A 89 13.91 8.12 -12.15
N GLY A 90 12.59 8.10 -11.96
CA GLY A 90 11.92 7.45 -10.86
C GLY A 90 10.70 6.66 -11.35
N PHE A 91 10.22 5.76 -10.51
CA PHE A 91 8.96 5.05 -10.72
C PHE A 91 8.37 4.63 -9.38
N ILE A 92 7.08 4.84 -9.20
CA ILE A 92 6.35 4.55 -7.98
C ILE A 92 5.34 3.45 -8.27
N ASP A 93 5.50 2.29 -7.62
CA ASP A 93 4.46 1.27 -7.52
C ASP A 93 3.70 1.46 -6.22
N VAL A 94 2.39 1.33 -6.25
CA VAL A 94 1.54 1.38 -5.07
C VAL A 94 0.82 0.07 -4.85
N TYR A 95 0.59 -0.24 -3.57
CA TYR A 95 -0.02 -1.49 -3.12
C TYR A 95 -1.09 -1.19 -2.08
N LEU A 96 -2.23 -1.87 -2.17
CA LEU A 96 -3.16 -2.03 -1.05
C LEU A 96 -3.72 -0.74 -0.44
N LEU A 97 -4.25 0.16 -1.27
CA LEU A 97 -4.99 1.30 -0.72
C LEU A 97 -6.19 0.79 0.11
N GLU A 98 -6.32 1.26 1.36
CA GLU A 98 -7.43 0.95 2.28
C GLU A 98 -8.72 1.63 1.82
N LYS A 99 -9.39 1.08 0.80
CA LYS A 99 -10.57 1.70 0.15
C LYS A 99 -11.74 1.91 1.08
N SER A 100 -11.91 1.05 2.09
CA SER A 100 -13.02 1.14 3.06
C SER A 100 -13.05 2.45 3.82
N ARG A 101 -11.89 3.08 4.02
CA ARG A 101 -11.73 4.37 4.70
C ARG A 101 -12.39 5.55 3.98
N VAL A 102 -12.70 5.42 2.70
CA VAL A 102 -13.46 6.42 1.94
C VAL A 102 -14.88 6.57 2.51
N THR A 103 -15.51 5.46 2.89
CA THR A 103 -16.93 5.41 3.25
C THR A 103 -17.19 5.10 4.72
N TYR A 104 -16.17 4.74 5.48
CA TYR A 104 -16.29 4.39 6.91
C TYR A 104 -15.05 4.79 7.69
N GLN A 105 -15.24 5.41 8.86
CA GLN A 105 -14.19 5.73 9.82
C GLN A 105 -14.62 5.34 11.24
N GLN A 106 -13.64 4.89 12.04
CA GLN A 106 -13.85 4.69 13.47
C GLN A 106 -13.91 6.05 14.21
N PRO A 107 -14.52 6.16 15.39
CA PRO A 107 -14.75 7.44 16.09
C PRO A 107 -13.50 8.29 16.33
N ASN A 108 -12.31 7.67 16.45
CA ASN A 108 -11.05 8.37 16.69
C ASN A 108 -10.15 8.44 15.45
N GLU A 109 -10.66 8.07 14.30
CA GLU A 109 -9.98 8.10 13.02
C GLU A 109 -10.66 9.09 12.07
N ARG A 110 -10.04 9.40 10.93
CA ARG A 110 -10.68 10.21 9.89
C ARG A 110 -10.46 9.60 8.50
N GLY A 111 -11.20 10.07 7.51
CA GLY A 111 -11.01 9.76 6.11
C GLY A 111 -9.64 10.24 5.58
N TYR A 112 -9.42 10.14 4.27
CA TYR A 112 -8.21 10.64 3.63
C TYR A 112 -8.11 12.16 3.77
N HIS A 113 -6.88 12.67 3.90
CA HIS A 113 -6.63 14.09 4.17
C HIS A 113 -7.24 15.00 3.11
N ILE A 114 -7.20 14.61 1.84
CA ILE A 114 -7.73 15.40 0.73
C ILE A 114 -9.20 15.82 0.93
N PHE A 115 -10.04 14.99 1.56
CA PHE A 115 -11.43 15.35 1.81
C PHE A 115 -11.55 16.56 2.72
N PHE A 116 -10.70 16.64 3.73
CA PHE A 116 -10.67 17.75 4.70
C PHE A 116 -9.95 18.97 4.13
N GLN A 117 -8.95 18.79 3.30
CA GLN A 117 -8.29 19.87 2.56
C GLN A 117 -9.27 20.58 1.62
N LEU A 118 -10.14 19.85 0.91
CA LEU A 118 -11.07 20.45 -0.06
C LEU A 118 -12.20 21.26 0.55
N VAL A 119 -12.47 21.18 1.84
CA VAL A 119 -13.47 22.04 2.53
C VAL A 119 -12.87 23.33 3.08
N GLU A 120 -11.54 23.49 3.05
CA GLU A 120 -10.86 24.71 3.51
C GLU A 120 -10.98 25.83 2.47
N GLU A 121 -11.16 27.06 2.97
CA GLU A 121 -11.23 28.28 2.13
C GLU A 121 -9.86 28.90 1.93
N GLY A 122 -9.63 29.46 0.76
CA GLY A 122 -8.56 30.40 0.51
C GLY A 122 -7.38 29.95 -0.32
N PRO A 123 -6.75 28.76 -0.12
CA PRO A 123 -5.54 28.39 -0.87
C PRO A 123 -5.74 28.33 -2.39
N VAL A 124 -6.90 27.80 -2.83
CA VAL A 124 -7.26 27.70 -4.24
C VAL A 124 -8.51 28.56 -4.51
N PRO A 125 -8.37 29.74 -5.14
CA PRO A 125 -9.50 30.64 -5.34
C PRO A 125 -10.63 30.02 -6.16
N GLY A 126 -11.88 30.14 -5.66
CA GLY A 126 -13.08 29.63 -6.34
C GLY A 126 -13.24 28.10 -6.32
N LEU A 127 -12.43 27.40 -5.56
CA LEU A 127 -12.45 25.92 -5.48
C LEU A 127 -13.82 25.41 -5.04
N GLN A 128 -14.38 25.90 -3.92
CA GLN A 128 -15.65 25.42 -3.34
C GLN A 128 -16.82 25.59 -4.32
N GLU A 129 -16.87 26.70 -5.06
CA GLU A 129 -17.88 26.90 -6.10
C GLU A 129 -17.73 25.90 -7.25
N MET A 130 -16.50 25.67 -7.67
CA MET A 130 -16.17 24.74 -8.77
C MET A 130 -16.50 23.29 -8.45
N ILE A 131 -16.24 22.86 -7.20
CA ILE A 131 -16.49 21.49 -6.74
C ILE A 131 -17.85 21.32 -6.05
N ARG A 132 -18.62 22.40 -5.93
CA ARG A 132 -19.97 22.43 -5.30
C ARG A 132 -19.97 21.96 -3.82
N MET A 133 -18.85 22.06 -3.13
CA MET A 133 -18.74 21.68 -1.72
C MET A 133 -19.03 22.85 -0.78
N SER A 134 -19.62 22.53 0.37
CA SER A 134 -19.68 23.39 1.55
C SER A 134 -18.34 23.35 2.29
N THR A 135 -18.04 24.38 3.07
CA THR A 135 -16.88 24.46 3.95
C THR A 135 -17.10 23.78 5.30
N ASP A 136 -18.30 23.28 5.56
CA ASP A 136 -18.60 22.49 6.76
C ASP A 136 -18.41 20.99 6.48
N PRO A 137 -17.39 20.33 7.04
CA PRO A 137 -17.18 18.90 6.86
C PRO A 137 -18.31 18.02 7.44
N TYR A 138 -19.14 18.56 8.33
CA TYR A 138 -20.29 17.84 8.88
C TYR A 138 -21.46 17.71 7.89
N ASP A 139 -21.44 18.47 6.80
CA ASP A 139 -22.38 18.31 5.70
C ASP A 139 -22.14 17.02 4.87
N TYR A 140 -21.07 16.26 5.18
CA TYR A 140 -20.68 15.07 4.41
C TYR A 140 -20.55 13.82 5.29
N PHE A 141 -21.44 12.87 5.08
CA PHE A 141 -21.48 11.61 5.85
C PHE A 141 -20.15 10.83 5.76
N PHE A 142 -19.50 10.81 4.60
CA PHE A 142 -18.22 10.12 4.44
C PHE A 142 -17.03 10.81 5.13
N MET A 143 -17.21 12.00 5.68
CA MET A 143 -16.19 12.72 6.43
C MET A 143 -16.47 12.77 7.94
N SER A 144 -17.75 12.78 8.33
CA SER A 144 -18.20 13.16 9.68
C SER A 144 -18.39 11.99 10.65
N GLN A 145 -18.12 10.75 10.24
CA GLN A 145 -18.32 9.55 11.09
C GLN A 145 -17.28 9.44 12.21
N GLY A 146 -16.10 10.02 12.03
CA GLY A 146 -14.98 9.96 12.97
C GLY A 146 -14.55 11.34 13.47
N LYS A 147 -13.24 11.48 13.74
CA LYS A 147 -12.67 12.74 14.22
C LYS A 147 -12.42 13.68 13.04
N VAL A 148 -13.17 14.76 12.95
CA VAL A 148 -13.08 15.72 11.83
C VAL A 148 -11.84 16.62 11.94
N LYS A 149 -11.56 17.20 13.11
CA LYS A 149 -10.43 18.12 13.31
C LYS A 149 -9.27 17.45 14.05
N VAL A 150 -8.05 17.68 13.58
CA VAL A 150 -6.80 17.12 14.14
C VAL A 150 -5.86 18.26 14.45
N ASP A 151 -5.49 18.44 15.73
CA ASP A 151 -4.72 19.60 16.20
C ASP A 151 -3.28 19.66 15.62
N SER A 152 -2.74 18.54 15.16
CA SER A 152 -1.40 18.43 14.58
C SER A 152 -1.37 18.61 13.05
N ILE A 153 -2.51 18.88 12.41
CA ILE A 153 -2.63 19.03 10.95
C ILE A 153 -3.37 20.33 10.67
N ASP A 154 -2.77 21.16 9.86
CA ASP A 154 -3.40 22.33 9.25
C ASP A 154 -3.84 21.96 7.82
N ASP A 155 -5.12 21.67 7.66
CA ASP A 155 -5.67 21.20 6.38
C ASP A 155 -5.60 22.29 5.29
N GLN A 156 -5.59 23.56 5.66
CA GLN A 156 -5.43 24.70 4.75
C GLN A 156 -4.00 24.76 4.19
N GLU A 157 -2.98 24.68 5.06
CA GLU A 157 -1.56 24.65 4.65
C GLU A 157 -1.27 23.40 3.81
N GLU A 158 -1.82 22.26 4.20
CA GLU A 158 -1.66 21.01 3.46
C GLU A 158 -2.33 21.05 2.06
N LEU A 159 -3.46 21.77 1.89
CA LEU A 159 -4.05 22.01 0.57
C LEU A 159 -3.12 22.84 -0.30
N GLU A 160 -2.48 23.87 0.26
CA GLU A 160 -1.52 24.71 -0.46
C GLU A 160 -0.32 23.87 -0.96
N PHE A 161 0.24 23.00 -0.10
CA PHE A 161 1.32 22.09 -0.50
C PHE A 161 0.88 21.10 -1.57
N THR A 162 -0.35 20.58 -1.47
CA THR A 162 -0.91 19.67 -2.48
C THR A 162 -1.08 20.39 -3.83
N ASP A 163 -1.60 21.59 -3.84
CA ASP A 163 -1.80 22.41 -5.04
C ASP A 163 -0.47 22.75 -5.72
N GLN A 164 0.51 23.24 -4.94
CA GLN A 164 1.86 23.54 -5.42
C GLN A 164 2.57 22.30 -5.98
N ALA A 165 2.33 21.12 -5.39
CA ALA A 165 2.90 19.87 -5.87
C ALA A 165 2.35 19.48 -7.24
N PHE A 166 1.06 19.67 -7.51
CA PHE A 166 0.48 19.49 -8.83
C PHE A 166 1.17 20.38 -9.88
N ASP A 167 1.37 21.65 -9.56
CA ASP A 167 2.02 22.61 -10.46
C ASP A 167 3.51 22.26 -10.68
N THR A 168 4.24 21.90 -9.63
CA THR A 168 5.65 21.51 -9.72
C THR A 168 5.86 20.25 -10.56
N LEU A 169 4.94 19.30 -10.48
CA LEU A 169 4.95 18.09 -11.29
C LEU A 169 4.48 18.32 -12.72
N GLY A 170 3.98 19.53 -13.05
CA GLY A 170 3.55 19.91 -14.40
C GLY A 170 2.24 19.27 -14.81
N PHE A 171 1.32 19.05 -13.88
CA PHE A 171 -0.06 18.71 -14.20
C PHE A 171 -0.74 19.91 -14.87
N SER A 172 -1.58 19.66 -15.84
CA SER A 172 -2.41 20.74 -16.40
C SER A 172 -3.48 21.15 -15.38
N GLU A 173 -3.94 22.40 -15.47
CA GLU A 173 -5.05 22.87 -14.64
C GLU A 173 -6.29 21.97 -14.76
N THR A 174 -6.57 21.47 -15.97
CA THR A 174 -7.68 20.53 -16.19
C THR A 174 -7.49 19.24 -15.42
N GLU A 175 -6.30 18.62 -15.46
CA GLU A 175 -6.00 17.38 -14.72
C GLU A 175 -6.14 17.61 -13.20
N LYS A 176 -5.60 18.72 -12.69
CA LYS A 176 -5.70 19.11 -11.27
C LYS A 176 -7.16 19.28 -10.83
N PHE A 177 -7.91 20.11 -11.53
CA PHE A 177 -9.30 20.39 -11.17
C PHE A 177 -10.24 19.21 -11.41
N ASP A 178 -9.99 18.37 -12.39
CA ASP A 178 -10.77 17.13 -12.58
C ASP A 178 -10.52 16.13 -11.43
N ALA A 179 -9.31 16.09 -10.87
CA ALA A 179 -9.05 15.31 -9.67
C ALA A 179 -9.85 15.84 -8.47
N PHE A 180 -9.86 17.15 -8.23
CA PHE A 180 -10.65 17.77 -7.15
C PHE A 180 -12.16 17.58 -7.36
N LYS A 181 -12.68 17.78 -8.57
CA LYS A 181 -14.09 17.53 -8.90
C LYS A 181 -14.49 16.07 -8.69
N THR A 182 -13.63 15.12 -9.09
CA THR A 182 -13.90 13.70 -8.88
C THR A 182 -13.88 13.34 -7.39
N THR A 183 -13.02 13.97 -6.59
CA THR A 183 -12.99 13.80 -5.13
C THR A 183 -14.27 14.34 -4.49
N ALA A 184 -14.71 15.54 -4.88
CA ALA A 184 -15.96 16.14 -4.43
C ALA A 184 -17.20 15.32 -4.85
N LEU A 185 -17.19 14.79 -6.08
CA LEU A 185 -18.23 13.87 -6.55
C LEU A 185 -18.40 12.68 -5.60
N ILE A 186 -17.29 12.09 -5.12
CA ILE A 186 -17.33 10.99 -4.15
C ILE A 186 -18.00 11.43 -2.85
N MET A 187 -17.75 12.65 -2.37
CA MET A 187 -18.40 13.17 -1.16
C MET A 187 -19.91 13.36 -1.37
N HIS A 188 -20.32 13.97 -2.49
CA HIS A 188 -21.75 14.13 -2.80
C HIS A 188 -22.48 12.81 -3.00
N LEU A 189 -21.82 11.76 -3.50
CA LEU A 189 -22.40 10.42 -3.55
C LEU A 189 -22.77 9.91 -2.15
N GLY A 190 -21.97 10.24 -1.13
CA GLY A 190 -22.25 9.86 0.27
C GLY A 190 -23.49 10.49 0.87
N GLU A 191 -23.96 11.61 0.31
CA GLU A 191 -25.15 12.34 0.75
C GLU A 191 -26.45 11.84 0.07
N MET A 192 -26.35 10.95 -0.90
CA MET A 192 -27.52 10.38 -1.56
C MET A 192 -28.33 9.50 -0.58
N THR A 193 -29.59 9.83 -0.35
CA THR A 193 -30.47 9.15 0.59
C THR A 193 -31.69 8.53 -0.09
N PHE A 194 -32.22 7.45 0.51
CA PHE A 194 -33.33 6.69 -0.02
C PHE A 194 -34.38 6.39 1.06
N LYS A 195 -35.66 6.53 0.71
CA LYS A 195 -36.80 6.13 1.56
C LYS A 195 -37.30 4.74 1.18
N GLN A 196 -37.36 3.85 2.16
CA GLN A 196 -37.91 2.51 1.96
C GLN A 196 -39.42 2.58 1.69
N LYS A 197 -39.90 1.91 0.62
CA LYS A 197 -41.32 1.74 0.34
C LYS A 197 -41.86 0.41 0.91
N GLY A 198 -42.58 0.49 2.00
CA GLY A 198 -43.23 -0.69 2.61
C GLY A 198 -42.21 -1.77 3.05
N ARG A 199 -42.63 -3.04 2.93
CA ARG A 199 -41.80 -4.21 3.24
C ARG A 199 -41.13 -4.83 2.00
N GLU A 200 -41.36 -4.28 0.82
CA GLU A 200 -40.91 -4.81 -0.45
C GLU A 200 -39.46 -4.40 -0.74
N GLU A 201 -38.78 -5.11 -1.66
CA GLU A 201 -37.50 -4.72 -2.26
C GLU A 201 -37.72 -3.49 -3.18
N SER A 202 -38.10 -2.36 -2.59
CA SER A 202 -38.39 -1.14 -3.34
C SER A 202 -38.16 0.08 -2.45
N CYS A 203 -37.42 1.03 -2.97
CA CYS A 203 -37.19 2.32 -2.32
C CYS A 203 -37.40 3.45 -3.32
N GLU A 204 -37.44 4.67 -2.85
CA GLU A 204 -37.46 5.89 -3.66
C GLU A 204 -36.39 6.86 -3.18
N MET A 205 -36.05 7.80 -4.04
CA MET A 205 -35.16 8.89 -3.72
C MET A 205 -35.78 9.78 -2.65
N ASP A 206 -34.98 10.16 -1.65
CA ASP A 206 -35.42 11.10 -0.60
C ASP A 206 -35.10 12.54 -0.98
N ASP A 207 -33.80 12.89 -1.16
CA ASP A 207 -33.34 14.19 -1.59
C ASP A 207 -32.66 14.11 -2.97
N PRO A 208 -33.11 14.91 -3.96
CA PRO A 208 -32.49 14.93 -5.29
C PRO A 208 -31.17 15.71 -5.35
N LEU A 209 -30.93 16.64 -4.43
CA LEU A 209 -29.84 17.61 -4.55
C LEU A 209 -28.44 16.98 -4.59
N PRO A 210 -28.09 16.00 -3.73
CA PRO A 210 -26.77 15.38 -3.80
C PRO A 210 -26.52 14.66 -5.13
N GLY A 211 -27.52 13.97 -5.66
CA GLY A 211 -27.41 13.31 -6.95
C GLY A 211 -27.32 14.30 -8.13
N GLN A 212 -27.99 15.45 -8.04
CA GLN A 212 -27.86 16.54 -9.04
C GLN A 212 -26.43 17.09 -9.03
N LYS A 213 -25.87 17.44 -7.87
CA LYS A 213 -24.50 17.90 -7.74
C LYS A 213 -23.49 16.86 -8.26
N SER A 214 -23.71 15.58 -7.91
CA SER A 214 -22.89 14.48 -8.42
C SER A 214 -22.91 14.41 -9.94
N CYS A 215 -24.07 14.54 -10.56
CA CYS A 215 -24.21 14.50 -12.01
C CYS A 215 -23.63 15.75 -12.70
N GLU A 216 -23.75 16.93 -12.10
CA GLU A 216 -23.10 18.15 -12.61
C GLU A 216 -21.57 18.00 -12.64
N LEU A 217 -20.96 17.46 -11.57
CA LEU A 217 -19.51 17.28 -11.48
C LEU A 217 -18.96 16.26 -12.47
N CYS A 218 -19.72 15.23 -12.79
CA CYS A 218 -19.29 14.23 -13.79
C CYS A 218 -19.81 14.52 -15.21
N GLY A 219 -20.69 15.51 -15.40
CA GLY A 219 -21.25 15.83 -16.71
C GLY A 219 -22.28 14.79 -17.18
N ILE A 220 -23.18 14.37 -16.29
CA ILE A 220 -24.33 13.51 -16.62
C ILE A 220 -25.60 14.35 -16.63
N GLU A 221 -26.21 14.55 -17.80
CA GLU A 221 -27.41 15.38 -17.93
C GLU A 221 -28.63 14.79 -17.18
N ASN A 222 -28.85 13.49 -17.26
CA ASN A 222 -30.02 12.83 -16.70
C ASN A 222 -29.75 12.25 -15.30
N TRP A 223 -29.85 13.12 -14.28
CA TRP A 223 -29.68 12.73 -12.89
C TRP A 223 -30.80 11.80 -12.38
N GLN A 224 -32.02 11.88 -12.91
CA GLN A 224 -33.14 10.98 -12.55
C GLN A 224 -32.82 9.54 -12.95
N LEU A 225 -32.22 9.36 -14.14
CA LEU A 225 -31.78 8.05 -14.59
C LEU A 225 -30.60 7.53 -13.75
N PHE A 226 -29.69 8.42 -13.34
CA PHE A 226 -28.57 8.07 -12.46
C PHE A 226 -29.06 7.50 -11.11
N TYR A 227 -29.97 8.23 -10.43
CA TYR A 227 -30.65 7.72 -9.23
C TYR A 227 -31.41 6.43 -9.49
N GLY A 228 -32.18 6.41 -10.59
CA GLY A 228 -33.01 5.26 -10.98
C GLY A 228 -32.21 3.97 -11.15
N ASN A 229 -30.96 4.07 -11.57
CA ASN A 229 -30.07 2.92 -11.75
C ASN A 229 -29.56 2.33 -10.41
N PHE A 230 -29.54 3.09 -9.32
CA PHE A 230 -29.33 2.52 -7.97
C PHE A 230 -30.60 1.85 -7.46
N ILE A 231 -31.78 2.45 -7.69
CA ILE A 231 -33.06 1.92 -7.19
C ILE A 231 -33.48 0.66 -7.95
N ARG A 232 -33.29 0.64 -9.28
CA ARG A 232 -33.67 -0.47 -10.14
C ARG A 232 -32.56 -0.81 -11.15
N PRO A 233 -31.46 -1.40 -10.70
CA PRO A 233 -30.40 -1.82 -11.60
C PRO A 233 -30.89 -2.89 -12.58
N LYS A 234 -30.33 -2.87 -13.78
CA LYS A 234 -30.53 -3.91 -14.78
C LYS A 234 -29.58 -5.06 -14.48
N ILE A 235 -30.12 -6.22 -14.14
CA ILE A 235 -29.34 -7.43 -13.80
C ILE A 235 -29.60 -8.54 -14.80
N LYS A 236 -28.61 -9.42 -14.99
CA LYS A 236 -28.76 -10.59 -15.85
C LYS A 236 -29.29 -11.77 -15.06
N VAL A 237 -30.45 -12.30 -15.48
CA VAL A 237 -31.05 -13.51 -14.92
C VAL A 237 -31.10 -14.58 -16.01
N GLY A 238 -30.23 -15.58 -15.93
CA GLY A 238 -30.07 -16.55 -17.02
C GLY A 238 -29.54 -15.89 -18.29
N THR A 239 -30.35 -15.86 -19.36
CA THR A 239 -30.04 -15.22 -20.64
C THR A 239 -30.65 -13.84 -20.82
N GLU A 240 -31.58 -13.45 -19.94
CA GLU A 240 -32.36 -12.20 -20.04
C GLU A 240 -31.86 -11.11 -19.09
N TRP A 241 -32.06 -9.85 -19.50
CA TRP A 241 -31.81 -8.68 -18.69
C TRP A 241 -33.12 -8.15 -18.10
N VAL A 242 -33.20 -8.08 -16.77
CA VAL A 242 -34.37 -7.60 -16.04
C VAL A 242 -34.01 -6.48 -15.09
N TYR A 243 -34.94 -5.56 -14.86
CA TYR A 243 -34.83 -4.56 -13.81
C TYR A 243 -35.27 -5.14 -12.48
N LYS A 244 -34.38 -5.16 -11.49
CA LYS A 244 -34.70 -5.64 -10.13
C LYS A 244 -34.71 -4.46 -9.17
N GLY A 245 -35.80 -4.25 -8.45
CA GLY A 245 -35.88 -3.28 -7.37
C GLY A 245 -34.91 -3.61 -6.24
N GLN A 246 -34.43 -2.59 -5.54
CA GLN A 246 -33.56 -2.71 -4.37
C GLN A 246 -34.18 -1.98 -3.18
N ASN A 247 -33.87 -2.45 -1.96
CA ASN A 247 -34.14 -1.72 -0.75
C ASN A 247 -33.14 -0.57 -0.53
N ALA A 248 -33.43 0.31 0.42
CA ALA A 248 -32.58 1.48 0.69
C ALA A 248 -31.14 1.10 1.07
N ASP A 249 -30.95 0.07 1.91
CA ASP A 249 -29.62 -0.39 2.35
C ASP A 249 -28.78 -0.90 1.18
N ASN A 250 -29.39 -1.64 0.25
CA ASN A 250 -28.68 -2.12 -0.95
C ASN A 250 -28.28 -0.97 -1.88
N CYS A 251 -29.11 0.09 -1.97
CA CYS A 251 -28.76 1.29 -2.73
C CYS A 251 -27.57 2.01 -2.09
N LEU A 252 -27.56 2.21 -0.77
CA LEU A 252 -26.45 2.80 -0.03
C LEU A 252 -25.16 1.98 -0.16
N ASN A 253 -25.26 0.66 -0.08
CA ASN A 253 -24.12 -0.24 -0.29
C ASN A 253 -23.55 -0.14 -1.71
N ALA A 254 -24.42 0.00 -2.73
CA ALA A 254 -23.99 0.19 -4.11
C ALA A 254 -23.30 1.54 -4.33
N ILE A 255 -23.78 2.60 -3.68
CA ILE A 255 -23.13 3.93 -3.68
C ILE A 255 -21.76 3.85 -3.00
N ALA A 256 -21.68 3.24 -1.82
CA ALA A 256 -20.43 3.06 -1.10
C ALA A 256 -19.40 2.25 -1.92
N ALA A 257 -19.84 1.19 -2.63
CA ALA A 257 -18.98 0.43 -3.53
C ALA A 257 -18.49 1.29 -4.71
N LEU A 258 -19.35 2.10 -5.30
CA LEU A 258 -18.96 3.03 -6.36
C LEU A 258 -17.94 4.07 -5.86
N ALA A 259 -18.19 4.69 -4.72
CA ALA A 259 -17.32 5.68 -4.09
C ALA A 259 -15.92 5.11 -3.84
N ARG A 260 -15.82 3.93 -3.23
CA ARG A 260 -14.55 3.22 -2.99
C ARG A 260 -13.81 2.88 -4.28
N SER A 261 -14.52 2.38 -5.28
CA SER A 261 -13.92 2.03 -6.56
C SER A 261 -13.44 3.25 -7.33
N MET A 262 -14.23 4.32 -7.34
CA MET A 262 -13.86 5.59 -8.00
C MET A 262 -12.62 6.19 -7.34
N TYR A 263 -12.58 6.25 -6.02
CA TYR A 263 -11.42 6.76 -5.29
C TYR A 263 -10.14 5.95 -5.54
N ASN A 264 -10.24 4.63 -5.51
CA ASN A 264 -9.09 3.78 -5.81
C ASN A 264 -8.57 3.98 -7.24
N ARG A 265 -9.46 4.13 -8.22
CA ARG A 265 -9.11 4.40 -9.62
C ARG A 265 -8.51 5.78 -9.80
N LEU A 266 -9.05 6.79 -9.09
CA LEU A 266 -8.50 8.14 -9.06
C LEU A 266 -7.09 8.14 -8.47
N PHE A 267 -6.87 7.47 -7.35
CA PHE A 267 -5.56 7.34 -6.73
C PHE A 267 -4.54 6.68 -7.67
N MET A 268 -4.91 5.59 -8.34
CA MET A 268 -4.04 4.94 -9.33
C MET A 268 -3.73 5.85 -10.53
N TRP A 269 -4.70 6.62 -10.99
CA TRP A 269 -4.49 7.60 -12.05
C TRP A 269 -3.51 8.71 -11.62
N LEU A 270 -3.62 9.22 -10.40
CA LEU A 270 -2.66 10.20 -9.84
C LEU A 270 -1.24 9.62 -9.80
N VAL A 271 -1.09 8.36 -9.37
CA VAL A 271 0.20 7.66 -9.37
C VAL A 271 0.76 7.54 -10.80
N ASP A 272 -0.08 7.18 -11.77
CA ASP A 272 0.33 7.09 -13.17
C ASP A 272 0.77 8.45 -13.73
N LEU A 273 0.10 9.54 -13.34
CA LEU A 273 0.50 10.90 -13.69
C LEU A 273 1.84 11.28 -13.05
N CYS A 274 2.02 11.03 -11.76
CA CYS A 274 3.31 11.22 -11.09
C CYS A 274 4.41 10.47 -11.84
N ASN A 275 4.19 9.20 -12.17
CA ASN A 275 5.16 8.38 -12.90
C ASN A 275 5.53 8.94 -14.28
N ARG A 276 4.59 9.55 -15.00
CA ARG A 276 4.89 10.22 -16.30
C ARG A 276 5.92 11.33 -16.13
N THR A 277 5.85 12.07 -15.03
CA THR A 277 6.76 13.20 -14.77
C THR A 277 8.15 12.78 -14.30
N LEU A 278 8.27 11.56 -13.75
CA LEU A 278 9.51 11.00 -13.22
C LEU A 278 10.36 10.27 -14.27
N ILE A 279 9.91 10.18 -15.51
CA ILE A 279 10.62 9.51 -16.59
C ILE A 279 11.35 10.55 -17.45
N ASP A 280 12.68 10.42 -17.53
CA ASP A 280 13.46 11.11 -18.55
C ASP A 280 13.68 10.16 -19.74
N PRO A 281 13.06 10.41 -20.90
CA PRO A 281 13.18 9.54 -22.06
C PRO A 281 14.58 9.60 -22.72
N THR A 282 15.37 10.62 -22.40
CA THR A 282 16.71 10.82 -22.98
C THR A 282 17.80 10.04 -22.25
N MET A 283 17.55 9.64 -20.99
CA MET A 283 18.50 8.94 -20.15
C MET A 283 18.31 7.42 -20.18
N LYS A 284 19.38 6.69 -20.48
CA LYS A 284 19.40 5.22 -20.40
C LYS A 284 19.45 4.78 -18.95
N LYS A 285 18.38 4.11 -18.49
CA LYS A 285 18.29 3.48 -17.18
C LYS A 285 19.13 2.19 -17.17
N VAL A 286 20.01 2.00 -16.18
CA VAL A 286 20.88 0.82 -16.07
C VAL A 286 20.59 0.07 -14.80
N ASN A 287 20.64 0.74 -13.64
CA ASN A 287 20.42 0.18 -12.33
C ASN A 287 19.33 0.96 -11.60
N PHE A 288 18.76 0.37 -10.56
CA PHE A 288 17.85 1.10 -9.66
C PHE A 288 18.13 0.77 -8.19
N ILE A 289 17.79 1.72 -7.34
CA ILE A 289 17.66 1.52 -5.89
C ILE A 289 16.17 1.60 -5.58
N GLY A 290 15.61 0.51 -5.05
CA GLY A 290 14.22 0.46 -4.63
C GLY A 290 14.09 0.78 -3.14
N VAL A 291 13.12 1.62 -2.78
CA VAL A 291 12.78 1.92 -1.39
C VAL A 291 11.33 1.50 -1.13
N LEU A 292 11.13 0.55 -0.23
CA LEU A 292 9.81 0.06 0.15
C LEU A 292 9.36 0.76 1.44
N ASP A 293 8.22 1.45 1.36
CA ASP A 293 7.50 2.03 2.49
C ASP A 293 6.09 1.44 2.52
N ILE A 294 5.80 0.62 3.51
CA ILE A 294 4.51 -0.06 3.65
C ILE A 294 3.96 0.14 5.06
N ALA A 295 2.62 0.08 5.19
CA ALA A 295 1.97 0.11 6.50
C ALA A 295 2.58 -0.95 7.41
N GLY A 296 2.98 -0.56 8.62
CA GLY A 296 3.55 -1.49 9.59
C GLY A 296 2.50 -2.39 10.21
N PHE A 297 2.94 -3.35 11.01
CA PHE A 297 2.06 -4.25 11.73
C PHE A 297 1.09 -3.48 12.64
N GLU A 298 -0.20 -3.84 12.59
CA GLU A 298 -1.27 -3.15 13.32
C GLU A 298 -1.95 -4.07 14.33
N ILE A 299 -1.99 -3.63 15.58
CA ILE A 299 -2.80 -4.23 16.66
C ILE A 299 -3.68 -3.11 17.21
N PHE A 300 -4.94 -3.11 16.85
CA PHE A 300 -5.96 -2.20 17.36
C PHE A 300 -6.89 -2.90 18.35
N GLU A 301 -7.75 -2.14 19.01
CA GLU A 301 -8.84 -2.71 19.79
C GLU A 301 -9.84 -3.44 18.89
N PHE A 302 -10.11 -2.89 17.70
CA PHE A 302 -10.99 -3.44 16.68
C PHE A 302 -10.21 -3.67 15.39
N ASN A 303 -10.00 -4.94 15.00
CA ASN A 303 -9.27 -5.33 13.81
C ASN A 303 -10.19 -6.04 12.82
N THR A 304 -10.20 -5.58 11.59
CA THR A 304 -11.08 -6.06 10.53
C THR A 304 -10.31 -6.67 9.36
N PHE A 305 -10.96 -6.79 8.21
CA PHE A 305 -10.39 -7.32 6.97
C PHE A 305 -9.11 -6.57 6.53
N GLU A 306 -9.09 -5.26 6.73
CA GLU A 306 -7.95 -4.43 6.35
C GLU A 306 -6.71 -4.76 7.19
N GLN A 307 -6.90 -4.89 8.52
CA GLN A 307 -5.79 -5.22 9.44
C GLN A 307 -5.22 -6.60 9.17
N ILE A 308 -6.05 -7.60 8.83
CA ILE A 308 -5.48 -8.92 8.51
C ILE A 308 -4.67 -8.89 7.22
N CYS A 309 -5.07 -8.14 6.21
CA CYS A 309 -4.30 -7.95 4.98
C CYS A 309 -2.96 -7.25 5.26
N ILE A 310 -2.98 -6.16 6.03
CA ILE A 310 -1.76 -5.43 6.43
C ILE A 310 -0.83 -6.33 7.23
N ASN A 311 -1.36 -7.04 8.23
CA ASN A 311 -0.58 -7.90 9.11
C ASN A 311 0.00 -9.10 8.35
N PHE A 312 -0.77 -9.69 7.44
CA PHE A 312 -0.26 -10.76 6.58
C PHE A 312 0.87 -10.30 5.66
N CYS A 313 0.76 -9.09 5.08
CA CYS A 313 1.86 -8.52 4.30
C CYS A 313 3.13 -8.35 5.16
N ASN A 314 2.99 -7.84 6.38
CA ASN A 314 4.11 -7.70 7.32
C ASN A 314 4.69 -9.07 7.73
N GLU A 315 3.86 -10.11 7.88
CA GLU A 315 4.29 -11.49 8.14
C GLU A 315 5.19 -12.01 7.01
N LYS A 316 4.79 -11.83 5.74
CA LYS A 316 5.58 -12.21 4.57
C LYS A 316 6.91 -11.44 4.47
N LEU A 317 6.90 -10.14 4.76
CA LEU A 317 8.12 -9.32 4.78
C LEU A 317 9.05 -9.69 5.94
N GLN A 318 8.50 -10.10 7.08
CA GLN A 318 9.28 -10.60 8.20
C GLN A 318 9.92 -11.96 7.88
N GLN A 319 9.18 -12.86 7.22
CA GLN A 319 9.74 -14.13 6.75
C GLN A 319 10.84 -13.91 5.71
N PHE A 320 10.64 -12.95 4.80
CA PHE A 320 11.68 -12.55 3.84
C PHE A 320 12.95 -12.06 4.55
N PHE A 321 12.82 -11.23 5.59
CA PHE A 321 13.93 -10.80 6.42
C PHE A 321 14.61 -11.98 7.13
N ASN A 322 13.84 -12.85 7.77
CA ASN A 322 14.35 -14.00 8.50
C ASN A 322 15.15 -14.93 7.59
N HIS A 323 14.63 -15.16 6.38
CA HIS A 323 15.33 -15.98 5.38
C HIS A 323 16.69 -15.38 5.00
N HIS A 324 16.76 -14.08 4.72
CA HIS A 324 18.01 -13.41 4.34
C HIS A 324 19.00 -13.29 5.49
N MET A 325 18.54 -12.98 6.71
CA MET A 325 19.41 -12.74 7.85
C MET A 325 19.86 -14.03 8.55
N PHE A 326 19.06 -15.10 8.51
CA PHE A 326 19.33 -16.30 9.29
C PHE A 326 19.61 -17.53 8.44
N VAL A 327 18.99 -17.68 7.30
CA VAL A 327 19.16 -18.85 6.45
C VAL A 327 20.31 -18.62 5.46
N LEU A 328 20.17 -17.64 4.57
CA LEU A 328 21.16 -17.37 3.53
C LEU A 328 22.53 -17.01 4.10
N GLU A 329 22.57 -16.33 5.23
CA GLU A 329 23.84 -16.00 5.92
C GLU A 329 24.61 -17.25 6.32
N GLN A 330 23.93 -18.25 6.88
CA GLN A 330 24.56 -19.51 7.29
C GLN A 330 24.91 -20.41 6.08
N GLU A 331 24.07 -20.42 5.04
CA GLU A 331 24.35 -21.12 3.78
C GLU A 331 25.60 -20.55 3.10
N GLU A 332 25.81 -19.23 3.18
CA GLU A 332 27.01 -18.59 2.65
C GLU A 332 28.28 -19.10 3.35
N TYR A 333 28.27 -19.26 4.69
CA TYR A 333 29.42 -19.81 5.41
C TYR A 333 29.75 -21.23 4.93
N VAL A 334 28.73 -22.06 4.74
CA VAL A 334 28.91 -23.43 4.23
C VAL A 334 29.46 -23.40 2.80
N ARG A 335 28.95 -22.50 1.94
CA ARG A 335 29.39 -22.34 0.55
C ARG A 335 30.86 -21.89 0.47
N GLU A 336 31.26 -21.01 1.35
CA GLU A 336 32.64 -20.53 1.48
C GLU A 336 33.58 -21.53 2.16
N GLY A 337 33.11 -22.75 2.49
CA GLY A 337 33.91 -23.78 3.13
C GLY A 337 34.30 -23.49 4.57
N ILE A 338 33.58 -22.59 5.23
CA ILE A 338 33.76 -22.26 6.64
C ILE A 338 33.04 -23.30 7.49
N GLU A 339 33.73 -23.88 8.47
CA GLU A 339 33.11 -24.77 9.46
C GLU A 339 32.06 -23.99 10.25
N TRP A 340 30.78 -24.32 10.03
CA TRP A 340 29.64 -23.68 10.67
C TRP A 340 28.60 -24.71 11.06
N GLU A 341 28.19 -24.69 12.33
CA GLU A 341 27.05 -25.45 12.83
C GLU A 341 25.77 -24.63 12.61
N MET A 342 24.84 -25.16 11.83
CA MET A 342 23.56 -24.51 11.53
C MET A 342 22.77 -24.30 12.83
N VAL A 343 22.37 -23.06 13.09
CA VAL A 343 21.58 -22.66 14.26
C VAL A 343 20.16 -22.37 13.83
N ASP A 344 19.19 -23.01 14.46
CA ASP A 344 17.79 -22.65 14.35
C ASP A 344 17.48 -21.54 15.36
N PHE A 345 17.07 -20.37 14.85
CA PHE A 345 16.71 -19.23 15.68
C PHE A 345 15.23 -19.22 16.09
N GLY A 346 14.44 -20.23 15.67
CA GLY A 346 13.01 -20.32 15.99
C GLY A 346 12.16 -19.18 15.40
N MET A 347 12.63 -18.57 14.33
CA MET A 347 11.99 -17.41 13.68
C MET A 347 11.19 -17.79 12.44
N ASP A 348 10.74 -19.05 12.35
CA ASP A 348 9.93 -19.52 11.22
C ASP A 348 8.47 -19.08 11.37
N LEU A 349 7.95 -18.40 10.35
CA LEU A 349 6.58 -17.89 10.28
C LEU A 349 5.69 -18.70 9.31
N GLU A 350 6.19 -19.85 8.86
CA GLU A 350 5.52 -20.67 7.87
C GLU A 350 4.10 -21.08 8.30
N ALA A 351 3.89 -21.37 9.58
CA ALA A 351 2.58 -21.76 10.10
C ALA A 351 1.50 -20.65 9.89
N THR A 352 1.86 -19.39 10.09
CA THR A 352 0.97 -18.25 9.89
C THR A 352 0.76 -17.97 8.39
N ILE A 353 1.82 -18.08 7.59
CA ILE A 353 1.74 -17.91 6.15
C ILE A 353 0.85 -18.99 5.53
N GLN A 354 1.05 -20.26 5.90
CA GLN A 354 0.21 -21.37 5.43
C GLN A 354 -1.24 -21.24 5.88
N LEU A 355 -1.51 -20.75 7.10
CA LEU A 355 -2.86 -20.44 7.54
C LEU A 355 -3.60 -19.54 6.54
N MET A 356 -2.91 -18.56 5.97
CA MET A 356 -3.48 -17.59 5.03
C MET A 356 -3.57 -18.13 3.61
N GLU A 357 -2.52 -18.80 3.09
CA GLU A 357 -2.33 -19.07 1.65
C GLU A 357 -2.66 -20.49 1.21
N LYS A 358 -2.62 -21.48 2.10
CA LYS A 358 -2.84 -22.88 1.70
C LYS A 358 -4.24 -23.09 1.13
N PRO A 359 -4.44 -24.13 0.30
CA PRO A 359 -5.79 -24.61 -0.03
C PRO A 359 -6.58 -24.88 1.26
N MET A 360 -7.83 -24.36 1.36
CA MET A 360 -8.64 -24.36 2.59
C MET A 360 -8.03 -23.52 3.73
N GLY A 361 -7.13 -22.58 3.43
CA GLY A 361 -6.68 -21.54 4.34
C GLY A 361 -7.68 -20.39 4.41
N LEU A 362 -7.42 -19.40 5.27
CA LEU A 362 -8.35 -18.32 5.57
C LEU A 362 -8.78 -17.54 4.31
N LEU A 363 -7.83 -17.13 3.45
CA LEU A 363 -8.16 -16.36 2.24
C LEU A 363 -8.90 -17.21 1.20
N ALA A 364 -8.59 -18.51 1.09
CA ALA A 364 -9.30 -19.40 0.19
C ALA A 364 -10.76 -19.63 0.63
N ILE A 365 -10.99 -19.81 1.93
CA ILE A 365 -12.35 -19.93 2.50
C ILE A 365 -13.11 -18.61 2.31
N LEU A 366 -12.47 -17.47 2.54
CA LEU A 366 -13.07 -16.16 2.31
C LEU A 366 -13.50 -15.98 0.85
N GLU A 367 -12.65 -16.35 -0.10
CA GLU A 367 -12.92 -16.25 -1.53
C GLU A 367 -14.09 -17.14 -1.94
N GLU A 368 -14.13 -18.39 -1.45
CA GLU A 368 -15.22 -19.33 -1.70
C GLU A 368 -16.55 -18.81 -1.14
N GLU A 369 -16.58 -18.39 0.13
CA GLU A 369 -17.80 -17.85 0.77
C GLU A 369 -18.26 -16.55 0.11
N THR A 370 -17.34 -15.69 -0.33
CA THR A 370 -17.70 -14.46 -1.05
C THR A 370 -18.47 -14.74 -2.36
N LEU A 371 -18.14 -15.83 -3.03
CA LEU A 371 -18.77 -16.21 -4.31
C LEU A 371 -20.00 -17.11 -4.13
N PHE A 372 -20.18 -17.68 -2.94
CA PHE A 372 -21.28 -18.62 -2.69
C PHE A 372 -22.61 -17.88 -2.46
N PRO A 373 -23.70 -18.26 -3.15
CA PRO A 373 -24.99 -17.61 -2.98
C PRO A 373 -25.53 -17.71 -1.55
N LYS A 374 -26.00 -16.58 -0.98
CA LYS A 374 -26.59 -16.47 0.35
C LYS A 374 -25.63 -16.73 1.53
N SER A 375 -24.34 -16.62 1.33
CA SER A 375 -23.36 -16.63 2.43
C SER A 375 -23.60 -15.48 3.39
N THR A 376 -23.29 -15.70 4.64
CA THR A 376 -23.39 -14.74 5.73
C THR A 376 -22.08 -14.73 6.52
N ASP A 377 -21.82 -13.68 7.29
CA ASP A 377 -20.66 -13.63 8.18
C ASP A 377 -20.66 -14.83 9.15
N LYS A 378 -21.86 -15.30 9.55
CA LYS A 378 -21.99 -16.49 10.40
C LYS A 378 -21.59 -17.78 9.70
N SER A 379 -22.02 -18.00 8.45
CA SER A 379 -21.62 -19.20 7.68
C SER A 379 -20.10 -19.20 7.44
N PHE A 380 -19.51 -18.04 7.21
CA PHE A 380 -18.08 -17.86 7.06
C PHE A 380 -17.34 -18.17 8.38
N GLU A 381 -17.80 -17.64 9.52
CA GLU A 381 -17.26 -17.93 10.84
C GLU A 381 -17.25 -19.43 11.16
N ASP A 382 -18.38 -20.11 10.93
CA ASP A 382 -18.53 -21.54 11.22
C ASP A 382 -17.57 -22.37 10.34
N LYS A 383 -17.43 -22.02 9.06
CA LYS A 383 -16.51 -22.68 8.14
C LYS A 383 -15.03 -22.47 8.51
N LEU A 384 -14.66 -21.26 8.96
CA LEU A 384 -13.32 -21.00 9.49
C LEU A 384 -13.01 -21.86 10.72
N LYS A 385 -13.95 -21.91 11.67
CA LYS A 385 -13.78 -22.72 12.88
C LYS A 385 -13.66 -24.21 12.57
N GLU A 386 -14.50 -24.73 11.68
CA GLU A 386 -14.48 -26.13 11.27
C GLU A 386 -13.14 -26.52 10.60
N ASN A 387 -12.62 -25.66 9.74
CA ASN A 387 -11.42 -25.98 8.96
C ASN A 387 -10.10 -25.63 9.63
N LEU A 388 -10.06 -24.64 10.52
CA LEU A 388 -8.83 -24.09 11.04
C LEU A 388 -8.65 -24.27 12.55
N LEU A 389 -9.72 -24.20 13.35
CA LEU A 389 -9.61 -24.28 14.80
C LEU A 389 -9.17 -25.68 15.25
N GLY A 390 -8.08 -25.74 16.01
CA GLY A 390 -7.48 -27.01 16.45
C GLY A 390 -6.68 -27.76 15.36
N LYS A 391 -6.69 -27.27 14.10
CA LYS A 391 -5.89 -27.82 13.00
C LYS A 391 -4.68 -26.95 12.64
N SER A 392 -4.74 -25.69 12.98
CA SER A 392 -3.60 -24.76 12.86
C SER A 392 -3.19 -24.30 14.25
N PRO A 393 -1.89 -24.33 14.59
CA PRO A 393 -1.40 -23.92 15.92
C PRO A 393 -1.54 -22.41 16.13
N VAL A 394 -1.64 -21.62 15.07
CA VAL A 394 -1.69 -20.16 15.13
C VAL A 394 -3.11 -19.60 15.03
N PHE A 395 -4.12 -20.41 14.63
CA PHE A 395 -5.52 -20.00 14.61
C PHE A 395 -6.16 -20.31 15.97
N LEU A 396 -6.51 -19.27 16.69
CA LEU A 396 -6.92 -19.36 18.10
C LEU A 396 -8.38 -18.92 18.27
N LYS A 397 -8.99 -19.39 19.37
CA LYS A 397 -10.22 -18.77 19.86
C LYS A 397 -9.91 -17.33 20.29
N LYS A 398 -10.94 -16.47 20.23
CA LYS A 398 -10.89 -15.13 20.80
C LYS A 398 -10.24 -15.15 22.17
N GLN A 399 -9.25 -14.28 22.39
CA GLN A 399 -8.52 -14.21 23.65
C GLN A 399 -9.38 -13.60 24.76
N PRO A 400 -9.35 -14.17 25.97
CA PRO A 400 -10.01 -13.58 27.12
C PRO A 400 -9.37 -12.22 27.45
N GLY A 401 -10.18 -11.23 27.82
CA GLY A 401 -9.70 -9.87 28.10
C GLY A 401 -9.57 -8.96 26.89
N SER A 402 -9.92 -9.43 25.69
CA SER A 402 -10.05 -8.56 24.52
C SER A 402 -11.03 -7.42 24.81
N LYS A 403 -10.61 -6.17 24.52
CA LYS A 403 -11.48 -5.01 24.62
C LYS A 403 -12.62 -5.08 23.58
N ASP A 404 -12.37 -5.65 22.42
CA ASP A 404 -13.39 -5.98 21.43
C ASP A 404 -14.17 -7.23 21.88
N LYS A 405 -15.35 -6.99 22.47
CA LYS A 405 -16.28 -8.08 22.87
C LYS A 405 -16.90 -8.78 21.66
N SER A 406 -16.88 -8.16 20.49
CA SER A 406 -17.46 -8.68 19.23
C SER A 406 -16.45 -9.45 18.37
N ALA A 407 -15.18 -9.56 18.76
CA ALA A 407 -14.21 -10.36 18.03
C ALA A 407 -14.64 -11.84 17.93
N HIS A 408 -14.33 -12.48 16.81
CA HIS A 408 -14.76 -13.84 16.48
C HIS A 408 -13.65 -14.89 16.65
N PHE A 409 -12.40 -14.53 16.35
CA PHE A 409 -11.21 -15.39 16.45
C PHE A 409 -9.96 -14.57 16.71
N ALA A 410 -8.83 -15.25 16.94
CA ALA A 410 -7.53 -14.62 17.05
C ALA A 410 -6.48 -15.37 16.21
N ILE A 411 -5.43 -14.66 15.81
CA ILE A 411 -4.25 -15.25 15.16
C ILE A 411 -3.01 -14.87 15.96
N ALA A 412 -2.14 -15.87 16.17
CA ALA A 412 -0.80 -15.64 16.71
C ALA A 412 0.13 -15.25 15.56
N HIS A 413 0.47 -13.97 15.50
CA HIS A 413 1.43 -13.39 14.57
C HIS A 413 2.81 -13.25 15.21
N TYR A 414 3.83 -12.93 14.40
CA TYR A 414 5.18 -12.69 14.90
C TYR A 414 5.26 -11.55 15.93
N ALA A 415 4.43 -10.51 15.76
CA ALA A 415 4.42 -9.34 16.65
C ALA A 415 3.43 -9.45 17.81
N GLY A 416 2.67 -10.54 17.91
CA GLY A 416 1.73 -10.80 19.00
C GLY A 416 0.41 -11.42 18.55
N ILE A 417 -0.47 -11.67 19.50
CA ILE A 417 -1.79 -12.24 19.24
C ILE A 417 -2.78 -11.11 18.93
N VAL A 418 -3.45 -11.20 17.78
CA VAL A 418 -4.42 -10.22 17.32
C VAL A 418 -5.80 -10.84 17.23
N ASN A 419 -6.79 -10.20 17.87
CA ASN A 419 -8.20 -10.56 17.75
C ASN A 419 -8.81 -9.90 16.53
N TYR A 420 -9.62 -10.64 15.77
CA TYR A 420 -10.25 -10.17 14.53
C TYR A 420 -11.78 -10.25 14.60
N ASN A 421 -12.41 -9.23 14.05
CA ASN A 421 -13.85 -9.15 13.85
C ASN A 421 -14.17 -9.42 12.37
N LEU A 422 -15.09 -10.38 12.11
CA LEU A 422 -15.47 -10.84 10.76
C LEU A 422 -16.55 -10.00 10.10
N SER A 423 -17.15 -9.05 10.82
CA SER A 423 -18.29 -8.30 10.30
C SER A 423 -17.94 -7.64 8.96
N ASP A 424 -18.81 -7.79 7.98
CA ASP A 424 -18.72 -7.21 6.64
C ASP A 424 -17.53 -7.71 5.76
N TRP A 425 -16.81 -8.76 6.15
CA TRP A 425 -15.68 -9.24 5.34
C TRP A 425 -16.11 -9.72 3.96
N LEU A 426 -17.24 -10.42 3.87
CA LEU A 426 -17.77 -10.89 2.59
C LEU A 426 -18.13 -9.70 1.68
N THR A 427 -18.79 -8.68 2.23
CA THR A 427 -19.15 -7.47 1.50
C THR A 427 -17.93 -6.67 1.06
N LYS A 428 -16.94 -6.51 1.93
CA LYS A 428 -15.68 -5.84 1.62
C LYS A 428 -14.86 -6.57 0.56
N ASN A 429 -14.92 -7.89 0.55
CA ASN A 429 -14.17 -8.72 -0.39
C ASN A 429 -14.82 -8.79 -1.78
N ILE A 430 -16.17 -8.67 -1.88
CA ILE A 430 -16.86 -8.78 -3.17
C ILE A 430 -16.71 -7.52 -4.04
N ASP A 431 -16.72 -6.34 -3.46
CA ASP A 431 -16.53 -5.00 -4.08
C ASP A 431 -17.11 -4.86 -5.51
N ARG A 432 -18.35 -5.36 -5.69
CA ARG A 432 -19.01 -5.44 -7.00
C ARG A 432 -19.68 -4.12 -7.35
N LEU A 433 -19.38 -3.59 -8.52
CA LEU A 433 -20.02 -2.39 -9.05
C LEU A 433 -21.35 -2.69 -9.71
N ASN A 434 -22.22 -1.68 -9.71
CA ASN A 434 -23.46 -1.68 -10.47
C ASN A 434 -23.15 -1.34 -11.94
N ASP A 435 -23.18 -2.36 -12.83
CA ASP A 435 -22.85 -2.21 -14.26
C ASP A 435 -23.68 -1.13 -14.94
N THR A 436 -24.95 -0.93 -14.54
CA THR A 436 -25.84 0.08 -15.15
C THR A 436 -25.37 1.51 -14.84
N VAL A 437 -24.90 1.74 -13.61
CA VAL A 437 -24.32 3.04 -13.21
C VAL A 437 -22.99 3.28 -13.91
N VAL A 438 -22.13 2.26 -13.99
CA VAL A 438 -20.85 2.37 -14.69
C VAL A 438 -21.02 2.70 -16.16
N ASP A 439 -22.03 2.15 -16.84
CA ASP A 439 -22.34 2.47 -18.24
C ASP A 439 -22.76 3.93 -18.43
N GLN A 440 -23.37 4.56 -17.42
CA GLN A 440 -23.65 6.00 -17.46
C GLN A 440 -22.36 6.81 -17.25
N LEU A 441 -21.52 6.45 -16.29
CA LEU A 441 -20.23 7.12 -16.04
C LEU A 441 -19.31 7.07 -17.26
N LYS A 442 -19.36 5.99 -18.05
CA LYS A 442 -18.61 5.89 -19.31
C LYS A 442 -19.11 6.84 -20.41
N LYS A 443 -20.31 7.40 -20.26
CA LYS A 443 -20.94 8.35 -21.20
C LYS A 443 -20.98 9.77 -20.64
N ALA A 444 -20.32 10.00 -19.51
CA ALA A 444 -20.23 11.31 -18.88
C ALA A 444 -19.35 12.27 -19.72
N ASP A 445 -19.56 13.57 -19.57
CA ASP A 445 -18.75 14.58 -20.28
C ASP A 445 -17.37 14.78 -19.62
N ASN A 446 -17.25 14.48 -18.32
CA ASN A 446 -15.97 14.58 -17.64
C ASN A 446 -15.01 13.47 -18.11
N ALA A 447 -13.97 13.87 -18.84
CA ALA A 447 -13.01 12.96 -19.47
C ALA A 447 -12.28 12.08 -18.44
N LEU A 448 -12.00 12.59 -17.24
CA LEU A 448 -11.36 11.80 -16.18
C LEU A 448 -12.29 10.69 -15.70
N VAL A 449 -13.56 10.98 -15.42
CA VAL A 449 -14.53 9.98 -14.97
C VAL A 449 -14.66 8.86 -16.01
N VAL A 450 -14.77 9.21 -17.30
CA VAL A 450 -14.79 8.24 -18.41
C VAL A 450 -13.51 7.39 -18.42
N TYR A 451 -12.35 8.02 -18.27
CA TYR A 451 -11.06 7.33 -18.23
C TYR A 451 -10.97 6.36 -17.05
N LEU A 452 -11.44 6.74 -15.86
CA LEU A 452 -11.39 5.89 -14.66
C LEU A 452 -12.15 4.57 -14.83
N PHE A 453 -13.21 4.55 -15.64
CA PHE A 453 -14.04 3.35 -15.86
C PHE A 453 -13.84 2.69 -17.23
N ARG A 454 -12.86 3.13 -18.04
CA ARG A 454 -12.64 2.65 -19.42
C ARG A 454 -12.43 1.14 -19.56
N ASP A 455 -11.82 0.52 -18.55
CA ASP A 455 -11.47 -0.91 -18.51
C ASP A 455 -12.58 -1.79 -17.91
N HIS A 456 -13.61 -1.18 -17.30
CA HIS A 456 -14.73 -1.93 -16.77
C HIS A 456 -15.62 -2.44 -17.93
N PRO A 457 -15.97 -3.74 -17.96
CA PRO A 457 -16.72 -4.32 -19.08
C PRO A 457 -18.10 -3.67 -19.32
N GLY A 458 -18.73 -3.15 -18.24
CA GLY A 458 -20.11 -2.63 -18.32
C GLY A 458 -21.11 -3.73 -18.66
N GLN A 459 -22.30 -3.32 -19.11
CA GLN A 459 -23.29 -4.24 -19.68
C GLN A 459 -22.86 -4.63 -21.10
N PRO A 460 -22.89 -5.91 -21.49
CA PRO A 460 -22.57 -6.31 -22.85
C PRO A 460 -23.63 -5.73 -23.82
N GLU A 461 -23.19 -4.92 -24.77
CA GLU A 461 -24.03 -4.37 -25.81
C GLU A 461 -24.72 -5.48 -26.61
N GLU A 462 -26.02 -5.33 -26.91
CA GLU A 462 -26.81 -6.33 -27.63
C GLU A 462 -26.28 -6.58 -29.06
N GLU A 463 -25.58 -5.60 -29.65
CA GLU A 463 -25.01 -5.69 -31.00
C GLU A 463 -23.76 -6.56 -31.11
N ALA A 464 -22.97 -6.71 -30.05
CA ALA A 464 -21.77 -7.55 -30.04
C ALA A 464 -22.08 -9.06 -30.15
N LYS A 465 -23.35 -9.46 -30.07
CA LYS A 465 -23.77 -10.88 -30.22
C LYS A 465 -23.73 -11.39 -31.66
N LYS A 466 -23.74 -10.51 -32.68
CA LYS A 466 -23.78 -10.96 -34.09
C LYS A 466 -22.42 -11.32 -34.68
N GLU A 467 -21.29 -10.81 -34.13
CA GLU A 467 -19.96 -11.08 -34.66
C GLU A 467 -19.16 -12.20 -33.95
N LYS A 468 -19.59 -12.67 -32.77
CA LYS A 468 -18.90 -13.70 -31.99
C LYS A 468 -19.17 -15.15 -32.40
N GLY A 469 -19.86 -15.38 -33.50
CA GLY A 469 -20.14 -16.72 -34.04
C GLY A 469 -18.91 -17.46 -34.62
N LYS A 470 -17.73 -16.87 -34.71
CA LYS A 470 -16.58 -17.43 -35.44
C LYS A 470 -15.19 -17.23 -34.81
N LYS A 471 -15.02 -17.08 -33.51
CA LYS A 471 -13.66 -17.17 -32.91
C LYS A 471 -13.69 -17.85 -31.56
N GLY A 472 -12.97 -18.94 -31.51
CA GLY A 472 -12.27 -19.63 -30.44
C GLY A 472 -12.86 -19.69 -29.02
N LYS A 473 -12.90 -20.89 -28.48
CA LYS A 473 -13.28 -21.31 -27.14
C LYS A 473 -12.45 -20.70 -25.97
N ASP A 474 -11.69 -19.63 -26.18
CA ASP A 474 -10.76 -19.05 -25.18
C ASP A 474 -11.08 -17.61 -24.75
N ALA A 475 -12.29 -17.12 -25.00
CA ALA A 475 -12.77 -15.94 -24.26
C ALA A 475 -13.41 -16.43 -22.95
N GLY A 476 -12.61 -16.97 -22.06
CA GLY A 476 -13.01 -17.18 -20.67
C GLY A 476 -13.60 -15.88 -20.15
N ALA A 477 -14.83 -15.93 -19.63
CA ALA A 477 -15.41 -14.82 -18.88
C ALA A 477 -14.31 -14.26 -17.96
N LYS A 478 -13.97 -12.97 -18.09
CA LYS A 478 -13.00 -12.34 -17.16
C LYS A 478 -13.51 -12.66 -15.78
N GLN A 479 -12.82 -13.57 -15.10
CA GLN A 479 -13.21 -14.07 -13.80
C GLN A 479 -13.30 -12.87 -12.86
N PHE A 480 -14.42 -12.72 -12.19
CA PHE A 480 -14.60 -11.68 -11.18
C PHE A 480 -13.47 -11.84 -10.15
N LYS A 481 -12.65 -10.79 -9.97
CA LYS A 481 -11.55 -10.80 -8.99
C LYS A 481 -12.05 -10.20 -7.69
N THR A 482 -11.96 -10.96 -6.62
CA THR A 482 -12.20 -10.48 -5.26
C THR A 482 -11.06 -9.57 -4.80
N VAL A 483 -11.30 -8.75 -3.76
CA VAL A 483 -10.25 -7.91 -3.18
C VAL A 483 -9.10 -8.76 -2.65
N SER A 484 -9.39 -9.88 -1.98
CA SER A 484 -8.36 -10.81 -1.47
C SER A 484 -7.52 -11.45 -2.57
N SER A 485 -8.14 -11.82 -3.71
CA SER A 485 -7.36 -12.38 -4.83
C SER A 485 -6.46 -11.35 -5.52
N ALA A 486 -6.94 -10.11 -5.66
CA ALA A 486 -6.13 -9.01 -6.17
C ALA A 486 -4.96 -8.67 -5.23
N PHE A 487 -5.22 -8.65 -3.93
CA PHE A 487 -4.22 -8.46 -2.88
C PHE A 487 -3.10 -9.50 -2.94
N ARG A 488 -3.45 -10.80 -3.01
CA ARG A 488 -2.47 -11.88 -3.12
C ARG A 488 -1.57 -11.70 -4.33
N ALA A 489 -2.15 -11.42 -5.50
CA ALA A 489 -1.39 -11.21 -6.72
C ALA A 489 -0.42 -10.02 -6.64
N GLN A 490 -0.84 -8.91 -6.00
CA GLN A 490 0.03 -7.75 -5.77
C GLN A 490 1.18 -8.09 -4.80
N LEU A 491 0.89 -8.80 -3.72
CA LEU A 491 1.90 -9.21 -2.74
C LEU A 491 2.93 -10.19 -3.34
N GLU A 492 2.48 -11.15 -4.14
CA GLU A 492 3.36 -12.07 -4.88
C GLU A 492 4.28 -11.31 -5.85
N SER A 493 3.75 -10.34 -6.59
CA SER A 493 4.53 -9.49 -7.50
C SER A 493 5.58 -8.66 -6.76
N LEU A 494 5.21 -8.09 -5.60
CA LEU A 494 6.15 -7.36 -4.73
C LEU A 494 7.29 -8.27 -4.26
N LEU A 495 6.97 -9.43 -3.71
CA LEU A 495 7.98 -10.38 -3.21
C LEU A 495 8.88 -10.90 -4.33
N ALA A 496 8.33 -11.17 -5.53
CA ALA A 496 9.14 -11.54 -6.69
C ALA A 496 10.15 -10.43 -7.07
N THR A 497 9.72 -9.17 -7.00
CA THR A 497 10.61 -8.01 -7.22
C THR A 497 11.70 -7.93 -6.15
N LEU A 498 11.35 -8.10 -4.89
CA LEU A 498 12.32 -8.06 -3.77
C LEU A 498 13.34 -9.20 -3.86
N ASN A 499 12.90 -10.42 -4.18
CA ASN A 499 13.79 -11.58 -4.35
C ASN A 499 14.76 -11.44 -5.54
N ALA A 500 14.46 -10.57 -6.49
CA ALA A 500 15.35 -10.27 -7.63
C ALA A 500 16.38 -9.17 -7.33
N THR A 501 16.44 -8.65 -6.10
CA THR A 501 17.32 -7.54 -5.68
C THR A 501 18.15 -7.94 -4.45
N ASP A 502 19.21 -7.17 -4.18
CA ASP A 502 20.00 -7.30 -2.94
C ASP A 502 19.33 -6.49 -1.81
N PRO A 503 18.72 -7.12 -0.80
CA PRO A 503 17.93 -6.42 0.19
C PRO A 503 18.78 -5.74 1.27
N HIS A 504 18.38 -4.53 1.64
CA HIS A 504 18.88 -3.80 2.80
C HIS A 504 17.72 -3.46 3.72
N PHE A 505 17.85 -3.75 5.01
CA PHE A 505 16.77 -3.62 5.98
C PHE A 505 17.00 -2.44 6.93
N ILE A 506 15.96 -1.61 7.10
CA ILE A 506 15.90 -0.55 8.10
C ILE A 506 14.72 -0.85 9.02
N ARG A 507 15.01 -1.00 10.32
CA ARG A 507 14.01 -1.25 11.36
C ARG A 507 13.76 0.02 12.14
N CYS A 508 12.55 0.58 12.00
CA CYS A 508 12.12 1.74 12.75
C CYS A 508 11.42 1.28 14.04
N LEU A 509 11.76 1.90 15.16
CA LEU A 509 11.21 1.58 16.48
C LEU A 509 10.46 2.78 17.04
N VAL A 510 9.36 2.53 17.72
CA VAL A 510 8.63 3.54 18.50
C VAL A 510 9.30 3.65 19.87
N PRO A 511 9.90 4.79 20.23
CA PRO A 511 10.60 4.92 21.52
C PRO A 511 9.65 4.98 22.71
N ASN A 512 8.46 5.55 22.54
CA ASN A 512 7.39 5.61 23.56
C ASN A 512 6.03 5.88 22.89
N ASN A 513 4.94 5.49 23.57
CA ASN A 513 3.57 5.71 23.09
C ASN A 513 3.04 7.13 23.32
N HIS A 514 3.75 7.94 24.11
CA HIS A 514 3.32 9.31 24.49
C HIS A 514 3.78 10.37 23.49
N LYS A 515 4.56 9.98 22.45
CA LYS A 515 5.18 10.89 21.46
C LYS A 515 6.03 11.99 22.12
N THR A 516 6.61 11.70 23.29
CA THR A 516 7.41 12.66 24.07
C THR A 516 8.89 12.55 23.68
N PRO A 517 9.53 13.61 23.17
CA PRO A 517 10.96 13.62 22.85
C PRO A 517 11.82 13.32 24.09
N GLY A 518 12.89 12.53 23.89
CA GLY A 518 13.83 12.19 24.96
C GLY A 518 13.36 11.11 25.94
N LEU A 519 12.11 10.66 25.87
CA LEU A 519 11.61 9.56 26.68
C LEU A 519 11.81 8.21 25.96
N LEU A 520 12.38 7.24 26.67
CA LEU A 520 12.52 5.87 26.18
C LEU A 520 11.73 4.91 27.08
N ASP A 521 10.74 4.23 26.52
CA ASP A 521 10.07 3.09 27.16
C ASP A 521 10.84 1.80 26.84
N SER A 522 11.68 1.38 27.78
CA SER A 522 12.58 0.23 27.59
C SER A 522 11.82 -1.08 27.36
N ALA A 523 10.65 -1.26 27.97
CA ALA A 523 9.85 -2.48 27.80
C ALA A 523 9.25 -2.55 26.39
N LEU A 524 8.70 -1.44 25.90
CA LEU A 524 8.17 -1.33 24.55
C LEU A 524 9.26 -1.53 23.48
N VAL A 525 10.42 -0.89 23.66
CA VAL A 525 11.54 -1.02 22.71
C VAL A 525 12.09 -2.45 22.71
N MET A 526 12.27 -3.07 23.89
CA MET A 526 12.75 -4.44 23.99
C MET A 526 11.78 -5.42 23.32
N HIS A 527 10.47 -5.23 23.50
CA HIS A 527 9.45 -6.04 22.83
C HIS A 527 9.57 -5.93 21.30
N GLN A 528 9.68 -4.71 20.76
CA GLN A 528 9.85 -4.48 19.32
C GLN A 528 11.14 -5.12 18.79
N LEU A 529 12.28 -4.99 19.49
CA LEU A 529 13.55 -5.60 19.10
C LEU A 529 13.44 -7.12 19.03
N THR A 530 12.74 -7.74 19.98
CA THR A 530 12.51 -9.19 20.02
C THR A 530 11.61 -9.64 18.87
N CYS A 531 10.42 -9.03 18.71
CA CYS A 531 9.45 -9.43 17.68
C CYS A 531 9.98 -9.21 16.26
N ASN A 532 10.75 -8.16 16.02
CA ASN A 532 11.34 -7.87 14.72
C ASN A 532 12.58 -8.71 14.38
N GLY A 533 13.02 -9.62 15.26
CA GLY A 533 14.18 -10.48 15.04
C GLY A 533 15.53 -9.75 15.08
N VAL A 534 15.59 -8.54 15.64
CA VAL A 534 16.83 -7.75 15.70
C VAL A 534 17.82 -8.35 16.69
N LEU A 535 17.33 -8.87 17.83
CA LEU A 535 18.19 -9.51 18.83
C LEU A 535 18.84 -10.77 18.28
N GLU A 536 18.10 -11.57 17.54
CA GLU A 536 18.59 -12.78 16.87
C GLU A 536 19.58 -12.41 15.75
N GLY A 537 19.31 -11.32 15.00
CA GLY A 537 20.25 -10.77 14.03
C GLY A 537 21.59 -10.36 14.68
N ILE A 538 21.55 -9.73 15.84
CA ILE A 538 22.77 -9.41 16.60
C ILE A 538 23.49 -10.69 17.05
N ARG A 539 22.76 -11.73 17.46
CA ARG A 539 23.35 -13.02 17.88
C ARG A 539 24.09 -13.71 16.74
N ILE A 540 23.51 -13.75 15.52
CA ILE A 540 24.19 -14.35 14.37
C ILE A 540 25.42 -13.54 13.96
N CYS A 541 25.30 -12.20 13.92
CA CYS A 541 26.44 -11.33 13.64
C CYS A 541 27.60 -11.48 14.65
N ARG A 542 27.28 -11.73 15.92
CA ARG A 542 28.30 -11.94 16.98
C ARG A 542 28.95 -13.33 16.94
N ARG A 543 28.22 -14.36 16.48
CA ARG A 543 28.75 -15.71 16.30
C ARG A 543 29.44 -15.91 14.97
N GLY A 544 28.96 -15.24 13.93
CA GLY A 544 29.42 -15.35 12.56
C GLY A 544 30.51 -14.32 12.19
N PHE A 545 30.64 -14.10 10.89
CA PHE A 545 31.64 -13.22 10.28
C PHE A 545 30.94 -12.09 9.51
N PRO A 546 30.56 -11.00 10.17
CA PRO A 546 29.73 -9.95 9.57
C PRO A 546 30.47 -9.14 8.49
N ASN A 547 31.81 -9.14 8.51
CA ASN A 547 32.64 -8.46 7.52
C ASN A 547 33.22 -9.46 6.53
N ARG A 548 33.05 -9.17 5.26
CA ARG A 548 33.60 -9.94 4.13
C ARG A 548 34.43 -9.02 3.25
N THR A 549 35.63 -9.46 2.88
CA THR A 549 36.52 -8.69 2.01
C THR A 549 37.14 -9.62 0.98
N VAL A 550 37.11 -9.21 -0.28
CA VAL A 550 37.74 -9.97 -1.38
C VAL A 550 39.26 -9.98 -1.16
N TYR A 551 39.93 -11.09 -1.39
CA TYR A 551 41.34 -11.26 -1.16
C TYR A 551 42.22 -10.20 -1.84
N LEU A 552 41.88 -9.81 -3.07
CA LEU A 552 42.62 -8.77 -3.80
C LEU A 552 42.56 -7.42 -3.08
N GLU A 553 41.36 -7.01 -2.66
CA GLU A 553 41.17 -5.76 -1.94
C GLU A 553 41.86 -5.78 -0.58
N PHE A 554 41.74 -6.90 0.16
CA PHE A 554 42.39 -7.09 1.45
C PHE A 554 43.89 -6.99 1.32
N LYS A 555 44.50 -7.68 0.34
CA LYS A 555 45.94 -7.59 0.04
C LYS A 555 46.36 -6.17 -0.24
N HIS A 556 45.66 -5.47 -1.14
CA HIS A 556 45.97 -4.09 -1.49
C HIS A 556 45.97 -3.15 -0.28
N ARG A 557 44.97 -3.30 0.59
CA ARG A 557 44.81 -2.42 1.74
C ARG A 557 45.79 -2.70 2.85
N PHE A 558 46.17 -3.96 3.08
CA PHE A 558 46.92 -4.39 4.26
C PHE A 558 48.33 -4.92 3.96
N VAL A 559 48.80 -4.89 2.72
CA VAL A 559 50.16 -5.33 2.36
C VAL A 559 51.24 -4.62 3.16
N ILE A 560 50.99 -3.41 3.63
CA ILE A 560 51.93 -2.58 4.43
C ILE A 560 52.33 -3.27 5.75
N ILE A 561 51.53 -4.20 6.28
CA ILE A 561 51.83 -4.88 7.55
C ILE A 561 53.00 -5.87 7.40
N LYS A 562 53.01 -6.61 6.29
CA LYS A 562 54.04 -7.64 5.99
C LYS A 562 54.48 -7.63 4.52
N PRO A 563 55.08 -6.55 4.04
CA PRO A 563 55.32 -6.35 2.60
C PRO A 563 56.21 -7.43 1.97
N LYS A 564 57.28 -7.85 2.66
CA LYS A 564 58.24 -8.86 2.12
C LYS A 564 57.59 -10.25 2.00
N GLU A 565 56.92 -10.68 3.03
CA GLU A 565 56.24 -12.00 3.08
C GLU A 565 55.08 -12.06 2.11
N VAL A 566 54.29 -10.99 1.99
CA VAL A 566 53.19 -10.88 1.03
C VAL A 566 53.69 -10.91 -0.41
N HIS A 567 54.80 -10.25 -0.71
CA HIS A 567 55.43 -10.30 -2.02
C HIS A 567 55.98 -11.71 -2.36
N ALA A 568 56.47 -12.44 -1.39
CA ALA A 568 56.93 -13.82 -1.57
C ALA A 568 55.78 -14.78 -1.96
N CYS A 569 54.52 -14.51 -1.62
CA CYS A 569 53.33 -15.27 -2.03
C CYS A 569 52.98 -15.10 -3.53
N GLY A 570 53.56 -14.16 -4.25
CA GLY A 570 53.35 -13.96 -5.67
C GLY A 570 51.90 -13.65 -6.03
N THR A 571 51.31 -14.51 -6.85
CA THR A 571 49.89 -14.37 -7.29
C THR A 571 48.88 -15.07 -6.39
N ASP A 572 49.32 -15.83 -5.39
CA ASP A 572 48.41 -16.48 -4.45
C ASP A 572 47.89 -15.46 -3.43
N LEU A 573 46.68 -14.97 -3.71
CA LEU A 573 46.02 -13.96 -2.90
C LEU A 573 45.56 -14.52 -1.54
N LYS A 574 45.15 -15.80 -1.50
CA LYS A 574 44.70 -16.47 -0.27
C LYS A 574 45.86 -16.67 0.68
N ALA A 575 47.01 -17.16 0.20
CA ALA A 575 48.25 -17.28 0.98
C ALA A 575 48.75 -15.92 1.50
N ALA A 576 48.72 -14.89 0.64
CA ALA A 576 49.09 -13.54 1.02
C ALA A 576 48.22 -12.97 2.13
N THR A 577 46.88 -13.17 2.05
CA THR A 577 45.92 -12.77 3.08
C THR A 577 46.17 -13.50 4.39
N LYS A 578 46.42 -14.81 4.32
CA LYS A 578 46.72 -15.64 5.50
C LYS A 578 47.94 -15.12 6.26
N VAL A 579 49.02 -14.82 5.58
CA VAL A 579 50.26 -14.27 6.16
C VAL A 579 50.02 -12.94 6.88
N ILE A 580 49.17 -12.08 6.32
CA ILE A 580 48.81 -10.80 6.97
C ILE A 580 47.99 -11.09 8.26
N LEU A 581 47.01 -11.93 8.19
CA LEU A 581 46.09 -12.22 9.32
C LEU A 581 46.82 -12.94 10.47
N GLU A 582 47.68 -13.91 10.18
CA GLU A 582 48.50 -14.61 11.18
C GLU A 582 49.53 -13.72 11.88
N SER A 583 49.82 -12.58 11.33
CA SER A 583 50.73 -11.58 11.94
C SER A 583 50.07 -10.71 13.00
N ILE A 584 48.73 -10.79 13.13
CA ILE A 584 47.95 -10.02 14.10
C ILE A 584 47.76 -10.90 15.34
N GLU A 585 48.39 -10.50 16.44
CA GLU A 585 48.24 -11.18 17.72
C GLU A 585 46.76 -11.18 18.17
N ASP A 586 46.28 -12.26 18.79
CA ASP A 586 44.90 -12.50 19.28
C ASP A 586 43.79 -12.56 18.24
N ALA A 587 44.10 -12.74 16.94
CA ALA A 587 43.08 -12.73 15.90
C ALA A 587 42.59 -14.11 15.43
N ASN A 588 43.20 -15.22 15.90
CA ASN A 588 43.04 -16.58 15.34
C ASN A 588 41.59 -17.11 15.30
N ASP A 589 40.71 -16.68 16.20
CA ASP A 589 39.30 -17.08 16.23
C ASP A 589 38.36 -16.07 15.59
N ARG A 590 38.89 -14.93 15.09
CA ARG A 590 38.09 -13.83 14.60
C ARG A 590 38.01 -13.74 13.08
N TRP A 591 38.71 -14.61 12.34
CA TRP A 591 38.69 -14.65 10.89
C TRP A 591 38.64 -16.07 10.34
N ARG A 592 38.13 -16.20 9.14
CA ARG A 592 38.17 -17.42 8.34
C ARG A 592 38.48 -17.06 6.91
N LEU A 593 39.12 -17.98 6.21
CA LEU A 593 39.40 -17.85 4.76
C LEU A 593 38.31 -18.59 4.01
N GLY A 594 37.56 -17.88 3.18
CA GLY A 594 36.63 -18.47 2.23
C GLY A 594 37.34 -19.06 0.99
N HIS A 595 36.56 -19.42 0.00
CA HIS A 595 37.05 -19.98 -1.30
C HIS A 595 37.63 -18.90 -2.27
#